data_513b108d39b78e6923c976fa7173934b
#
_entry.id   513b108d39b78e6923c976fa7173934b
#
_cell.length_a   1.000
_cell.length_b   1.000
_cell.length_c   1.000
_cell.angle_alpha   90.00
_cell.angle_beta   90.00
_cell.angle_gamma   90.00
#
_symmetry.space_group_name_H-M   'P 1'
#
loop_
_entity.id
_entity.type
_entity.pdbx_description
1 polymer ?
#
loop_
_entity_poly.entity_id
_entity_poly.type
_entity_poly.pdbx_seq_one_letter_code
_entity_poly.pdbx_strand_id
1 'polypeptide(L)'
;FVVLSYLLSPSRKSLITVLCGINLFIGFSGCLYYMKEESFQLILAHSQVKVSPQKDVWQQDSIYHYKGMNICVLVDNRWRSRSVDSLLDIDYMYLCKGFKGKIAPLQKIFKIRKVILDASLGGYRLNLLKDECRGLGLDYIDMSPKGSYRILL
;
A
#
# COMPACT_ATOMS: atom_id res chain seq x y z
N PHE A 1 -24.17 22.79 -29.22
CA PHE A 1 -25.50 23.36 -29.47
C PHE A 1 -25.50 24.85 -29.11
N VAL A 2 -25.04 25.24 -27.93
CA VAL A 2 -24.99 26.64 -27.44
C VAL A 2 -24.08 27.52 -28.30
N VAL A 3 -22.93 27.01 -28.74
CA VAL A 3 -21.97 27.73 -29.65
C VAL A 3 -22.61 27.96 -31.00
N LEU A 4 -23.34 26.98 -31.53
CA LEU A 4 -24.03 27.11 -32.84
C LEU A 4 -25.16 28.14 -32.74
N SER A 5 -25.89 28.18 -31.65
CA SER A 5 -26.94 29.19 -31.38
C SER A 5 -26.36 30.60 -31.33
N TYR A 6 -25.15 30.80 -30.83
CA TYR A 6 -24.47 32.09 -30.80
C TYR A 6 -24.06 32.56 -32.25
N LEU A 7 -23.60 31.64 -33.07
CA LEU A 7 -23.20 31.96 -34.46
C LEU A 7 -24.41 32.38 -35.32
N LEU A 8 -25.59 31.87 -35.02
CA LEU A 8 -26.82 32.16 -35.75
C LEU A 8 -27.54 33.43 -35.26
N SER A 9 -27.29 33.87 -34.04
CA SER A 9 -27.93 35.03 -33.43
C SER A 9 -27.01 35.74 -32.43
N PRO A 10 -26.04 36.56 -32.89
CA PRO A 10 -25.03 37.17 -32.04
C PRO A 10 -25.62 38.31 -31.20
N SER A 11 -26.36 37.98 -30.18
CA SER A 11 -26.80 38.94 -29.16
C SER A 11 -25.85 38.93 -27.94
N ARG A 12 -25.70 40.05 -27.23
CA ARG A 12 -24.91 40.11 -25.98
C ARG A 12 -25.33 39.07 -24.96
N LYS A 13 -26.63 38.73 -24.92
CA LYS A 13 -27.19 37.71 -24.03
C LYS A 13 -26.66 36.30 -24.40
N SER A 14 -26.60 36.00 -25.69
CA SER A 14 -26.06 34.70 -26.19
C SER A 14 -24.58 34.55 -25.88
N LEU A 15 -23.80 35.62 -25.98
CA LEU A 15 -22.36 35.62 -25.65
C LEU A 15 -22.16 35.32 -24.14
N ILE A 16 -22.94 35.96 -23.27
CA ILE A 16 -22.86 35.73 -21.81
C ILE A 16 -23.20 34.28 -21.47
N THR A 17 -24.23 33.73 -22.10
CA THR A 17 -24.63 32.32 -21.88
C THR A 17 -23.52 31.35 -22.29
N VAL A 18 -22.85 31.57 -23.43
CA VAL A 18 -21.72 30.75 -23.88
C VAL A 18 -20.54 30.86 -22.92
N LEU A 19 -20.17 32.07 -22.50
CA LEU A 19 -19.07 32.29 -21.55
C LEU A 19 -19.34 31.66 -20.19
N CYS A 20 -20.56 31.78 -19.67
CA CYS A 20 -20.96 31.11 -18.41
C CYS A 20 -20.89 29.59 -18.55
N GLY A 21 -21.36 29.03 -19.67
CA GLY A 21 -21.29 27.58 -19.93
C GLY A 21 -19.87 27.07 -20.00
N ILE A 22 -18.96 27.79 -20.64
CA ILE A 22 -17.53 27.42 -20.71
C ILE A 22 -16.88 27.46 -19.32
N ASN A 23 -17.15 28.52 -18.53
CA ASN A 23 -16.61 28.61 -17.17
C ASN A 23 -17.12 27.51 -16.26
N LEU A 24 -18.42 27.16 -16.33
CA LEU A 24 -18.99 26.04 -15.59
C LEU A 24 -18.36 24.71 -16.01
N PHE A 25 -18.14 24.51 -17.30
CA PHE A 25 -17.51 23.30 -17.82
C PHE A 25 -16.05 23.15 -17.37
N ILE A 26 -15.27 24.24 -17.43
CA ILE A 26 -13.88 24.28 -16.95
C ILE A 26 -13.83 24.06 -15.43
N GLY A 27 -14.70 24.72 -14.67
CA GLY A 27 -14.80 24.55 -13.22
C GLY A 27 -15.18 23.13 -12.83
N PHE A 28 -16.13 22.51 -13.53
CA PHE A 28 -16.56 21.14 -13.28
C PHE A 28 -15.47 20.12 -13.67
N SER A 29 -14.81 20.31 -14.80
CA SER A 29 -13.69 19.47 -15.24
C SER A 29 -12.47 19.59 -14.30
N GLY A 30 -12.19 20.80 -13.82
CA GLY A 30 -11.16 21.05 -12.81
C GLY A 30 -11.50 20.39 -11.47
N CYS A 31 -12.76 20.46 -11.04
CA CYS A 31 -13.22 19.79 -9.82
C CYS A 31 -13.12 18.26 -9.94
N LEU A 32 -13.51 17.67 -11.07
CA LEU A 32 -13.34 16.22 -11.32
C LEU A 32 -11.87 15.81 -11.39
N TYR A 33 -11.00 16.67 -11.91
CA TYR A 33 -9.55 16.41 -11.91
C TYR A 33 -8.95 16.45 -10.49
N TYR A 34 -9.41 17.39 -9.65
CA TYR A 34 -8.99 17.49 -8.24
C TYR A 34 -9.56 16.37 -7.36
N MET A 35 -10.73 15.84 -7.70
CA MET A 35 -11.37 14.72 -6.98
C MET A 35 -10.86 13.35 -7.42
N LYS A 36 -9.93 13.27 -8.39
CA LYS A 36 -9.18 12.05 -8.63
C LYS A 36 -8.22 11.86 -7.47
N GLU A 37 -8.72 11.38 -6.34
CA GLU A 37 -7.90 10.87 -5.25
C GLU A 37 -6.92 9.87 -5.87
N GLU A 38 -5.64 10.20 -5.84
CA GLU A 38 -4.60 9.22 -6.12
C GLU A 38 -4.76 8.12 -5.08
N SER A 39 -5.41 7.03 -5.46
CA SER A 39 -5.54 5.86 -4.60
C SER A 39 -4.14 5.30 -4.39
N PHE A 40 -3.56 5.63 -3.24
CA PHE A 40 -2.27 5.09 -2.85
C PHE A 40 -2.44 3.60 -2.57
N GLN A 41 -1.68 2.79 -3.27
CA GLN A 41 -1.73 1.35 -3.16
C GLN A 41 -0.34 0.80 -2.85
N LEU A 42 -0.29 -0.03 -1.85
CA LEU A 42 0.88 -0.82 -1.55
C LEU A 42 0.57 -2.27 -1.88
N ILE A 43 1.34 -2.85 -2.79
CA ILE A 43 1.14 -4.23 -3.26
C ILE A 43 2.33 -5.06 -2.80
N LEU A 44 2.04 -6.08 -2.02
CA LEU A 44 2.98 -7.12 -1.62
C LEU A 44 2.79 -8.30 -2.55
N ALA A 45 3.82 -8.67 -3.29
CA ALA A 45 3.79 -9.82 -4.20
C ALA A 45 5.20 -10.32 -4.49
N HIS A 46 5.38 -11.64 -4.59
CA HIS A 46 6.62 -12.29 -5.00
C HIS A 46 7.85 -11.79 -4.23
N SER A 47 7.76 -11.68 -2.91
CA SER A 47 8.85 -11.20 -2.04
C SER A 47 9.28 -9.75 -2.32
N GLN A 48 8.44 -8.96 -2.96
CA GLN A 48 8.68 -7.55 -3.27
C GLN A 48 7.57 -6.67 -2.73
N VAL A 49 7.94 -5.43 -2.41
CA VAL A 49 7.02 -4.35 -2.06
C VAL A 49 6.96 -3.39 -3.24
N LYS A 50 5.79 -3.23 -3.82
CA LYS A 50 5.53 -2.22 -4.87
C LYS A 50 4.62 -1.15 -4.29
N VAL A 51 5.06 0.09 -4.38
CA VAL A 51 4.31 1.26 -3.93
C VAL A 51 3.91 2.07 -5.15
N SER A 52 2.68 2.52 -5.21
CA SER A 52 2.19 3.38 -6.28
C SER A 52 1.40 4.56 -5.67
N PRO A 53 1.75 5.80 -5.99
CA PRO A 53 2.96 6.26 -6.68
C PRO A 53 4.23 6.06 -5.81
N GLN A 54 5.40 5.89 -6.45
CA GLN A 54 6.68 5.61 -5.77
C GLN A 54 7.29 6.84 -5.07
N LYS A 55 6.48 7.85 -4.81
CA LYS A 55 6.87 9.07 -4.12
C LYS A 55 6.87 8.83 -2.61
N ASP A 56 7.91 9.29 -1.91
CA ASP A 56 8.02 9.30 -0.44
C ASP A 56 8.20 7.93 0.25
N VAL A 57 8.79 6.95 -0.44
CA VAL A 57 9.20 5.68 0.17
C VAL A 57 10.60 5.81 0.72
N TRP A 58 10.75 5.69 2.03
CA TRP A 58 12.05 5.55 2.65
C TRP A 58 12.32 4.07 2.96
N GLN A 59 13.51 3.58 2.60
CA GLN A 59 13.91 2.19 2.83
C GLN A 59 15.25 2.15 3.53
N GLN A 60 15.31 1.39 4.62
CA GLN A 60 16.56 1.05 5.29
C GLN A 60 16.58 -0.45 5.57
N ASP A 61 17.64 -1.13 5.12
CA ASP A 61 17.74 -2.59 5.17
C ASP A 61 16.52 -3.30 4.55
N SER A 62 15.71 -3.95 5.38
CA SER A 62 14.48 -4.64 5.01
C SER A 62 13.21 -3.94 5.52
N ILE A 63 13.34 -2.72 6.03
CA ILE A 63 12.23 -1.93 6.53
C ILE A 63 11.90 -0.83 5.53
N TYR A 64 10.65 -0.78 5.14
CA TYR A 64 10.07 0.23 4.27
C TYR A 64 9.17 1.13 5.10
N HIS A 65 9.41 2.43 5.06
CA HIS A 65 8.53 3.41 5.65
C HIS A 65 7.74 4.13 4.56
N TYR A 66 6.44 4.11 4.66
CA TYR A 66 5.55 4.76 3.71
C TYR A 66 4.28 5.25 4.36
N LYS A 67 3.98 6.56 4.24
CA LYS A 67 2.77 7.19 4.81
C LYS A 67 2.51 6.84 6.28
N GLY A 68 3.55 6.87 7.10
CA GLY A 68 3.42 6.56 8.52
C GLY A 68 3.32 5.08 8.88
N MET A 69 3.40 4.18 7.88
CA MET A 69 3.43 2.73 8.11
C MET A 69 4.83 2.17 7.94
N ASN A 70 5.19 1.23 8.81
CA ASN A 70 6.43 0.49 8.77
C ASN A 70 6.17 -0.95 8.32
N ILE A 71 6.84 -1.35 7.24
CA ILE A 71 6.73 -2.69 6.66
C ILE A 71 8.10 -3.33 6.67
N CYS A 72 8.24 -4.46 7.35
CA CYS A 72 9.48 -5.21 7.38
C CYS A 72 9.37 -6.43 6.45
N VAL A 73 10.24 -6.52 5.45
CA VAL A 73 10.28 -7.61 4.49
C VAL A 73 11.43 -8.57 4.83
N LEU A 74 11.10 -9.79 5.20
CA LEU A 74 12.07 -10.80 5.60
C LEU A 74 12.24 -11.86 4.52
N VAL A 75 13.28 -11.69 3.72
CA VAL A 75 13.73 -12.66 2.71
C VAL A 75 14.89 -13.54 3.20
N ASP A 76 15.41 -13.25 4.39
CA ASP A 76 16.53 -13.98 5.02
C ASP A 76 16.43 -13.93 6.56
N ASN A 77 17.47 -14.36 7.25
CA ASN A 77 17.51 -14.43 8.72
C ASN A 77 18.41 -13.35 9.35
N ARG A 78 18.66 -12.22 8.68
CA ARG A 78 19.60 -11.17 9.13
C ARG A 78 19.29 -10.58 10.51
N TRP A 79 18.03 -10.60 10.92
CA TRP A 79 17.58 -10.07 12.20
C TRP A 79 17.71 -11.04 13.39
N ARG A 80 18.09 -12.29 13.14
CA ARG A 80 18.11 -13.34 14.18
C ARG A 80 19.04 -13.05 15.36
N SER A 81 20.16 -12.37 15.10
CA SER A 81 21.21 -12.08 16.10
C SER A 81 21.32 -10.62 16.47
N ARG A 82 20.37 -9.79 16.03
CA ARG A 82 20.34 -8.37 16.39
C ARG A 82 19.65 -8.17 17.73
N SER A 83 20.13 -7.23 18.52
CA SER A 83 19.48 -6.70 19.71
C SER A 83 19.21 -5.21 19.51
N VAL A 84 18.17 -4.70 20.12
CA VAL A 84 17.78 -3.28 20.07
C VAL A 84 17.48 -2.80 21.48
N ASP A 85 17.76 -1.54 21.75
CA ASP A 85 17.48 -0.92 23.05
C ASP A 85 15.98 -0.61 23.22
N SER A 86 15.29 -0.39 22.09
CA SER A 86 13.85 -0.17 22.04
C SER A 86 13.22 -0.97 20.91
N LEU A 87 12.01 -1.47 21.12
CA LEU A 87 11.27 -2.20 20.09
C LEU A 87 10.89 -1.27 18.94
N LEU A 88 11.08 -1.75 17.72
CA LEU A 88 10.65 -1.07 16.50
C LEU A 88 9.20 -1.44 16.18
N ASP A 89 8.33 -0.43 16.06
CA ASP A 89 6.93 -0.64 15.66
C ASP A 89 6.86 -1.04 14.19
N ILE A 90 6.26 -2.20 13.89
CA ILE A 90 6.07 -2.75 12.54
C ILE A 90 4.58 -3.04 12.34
N ASP A 91 3.97 -2.33 11.39
CA ASP A 91 2.57 -2.54 11.02
C ASP A 91 2.39 -3.86 10.27
N TYR A 92 3.28 -4.15 9.33
CA TYR A 92 3.24 -5.37 8.54
C TYR A 92 4.60 -6.05 8.48
N MET A 93 4.68 -7.29 8.94
CA MET A 93 5.85 -8.14 8.79
C MET A 93 5.61 -9.14 7.66
N TYR A 94 6.30 -8.96 6.54
CA TYR A 94 6.15 -9.76 5.33
C TYR A 94 7.22 -10.86 5.29
N LEU A 95 6.80 -12.11 5.47
CA LEU A 95 7.68 -13.27 5.51
C LEU A 95 7.70 -13.99 4.16
N CYS A 96 8.88 -14.12 3.57
CA CYS A 96 9.10 -14.71 2.27
C CYS A 96 9.87 -16.04 2.35
N LYS A 97 9.99 -16.76 1.23
CA LYS A 97 10.62 -18.08 1.13
C LYS A 97 12.01 -18.20 1.78
N GLY A 98 12.83 -17.15 1.72
CA GLY A 98 14.17 -17.15 2.30
C GLY A 98 14.22 -17.08 3.83
N PHE A 99 13.12 -16.68 4.47
CA PHE A 99 13.03 -16.64 5.92
C PHE A 99 12.91 -18.05 6.50
N LYS A 100 13.96 -18.50 7.21
CA LYS A 100 14.03 -19.82 7.86
C LYS A 100 13.91 -19.74 9.39
N GLY A 101 13.82 -18.52 9.94
CA GLY A 101 13.76 -18.25 11.38
C GLY A 101 12.38 -18.55 12.01
N LYS A 102 12.24 -18.27 13.29
CA LYS A 102 10.97 -18.24 14.03
C LYS A 102 10.53 -16.81 14.23
N ILE A 103 9.21 -16.60 14.45
CA ILE A 103 8.64 -15.28 14.72
C ILE A 103 8.91 -14.84 16.16
N ALA A 104 8.85 -15.76 17.11
CA ALA A 104 9.02 -15.44 18.52
C ALA A 104 10.32 -14.66 18.86
N PRO A 105 11.51 -14.98 18.32
CA PRO A 105 12.69 -14.16 18.53
C PRO A 105 12.58 -12.73 17.96
N LEU A 106 11.79 -12.54 16.89
CA LEU A 106 11.61 -11.24 16.25
C LEU A 106 10.79 -10.28 17.12
N GLN A 107 9.91 -10.80 17.99
CA GLN A 107 9.17 -9.98 18.95
C GLN A 107 10.07 -9.30 20.02
N LYS A 108 11.32 -9.74 20.15
CA LYS A 108 12.32 -9.07 21.00
C LYS A 108 12.92 -7.82 20.34
N ILE A 109 12.71 -7.65 19.04
CA ILE A 109 13.23 -6.56 18.22
C ILE A 109 12.09 -5.69 17.70
N PHE A 110 10.97 -6.33 17.34
CA PHE A 110 9.85 -5.71 16.68
C PHE A 110 8.56 -5.85 17.49
N LYS A 111 7.82 -4.77 17.61
CA LYS A 111 6.42 -4.79 18.00
C LYS A 111 5.58 -4.99 16.75
N ILE A 112 5.17 -6.22 16.50
CA ILE A 112 4.53 -6.65 15.26
C ILE A 112 3.01 -6.51 15.41
N ARG A 113 2.38 -5.76 14.50
CA ARG A 113 0.92 -5.63 14.46
C ARG A 113 0.27 -6.75 13.65
N LYS A 114 0.81 -7.06 12.47
CA LYS A 114 0.27 -8.09 11.57
C LYS A 114 1.36 -8.78 10.76
N VAL A 115 1.23 -10.09 10.60
CA VAL A 115 2.15 -10.90 9.80
C VAL A 115 1.52 -11.20 8.44
N ILE A 116 2.29 -11.09 7.36
CA ILE A 116 1.88 -11.46 6.02
C ILE A 116 2.77 -12.61 5.55
N LEU A 117 2.15 -13.73 5.22
CA LEU A 117 2.82 -14.95 4.78
C LEU A 117 2.76 -15.02 3.26
N ASP A 118 3.92 -14.91 2.62
CA ASP A 118 4.04 -14.87 1.15
C ASP A 118 3.63 -16.20 0.50
N ALA A 119 3.08 -16.10 -0.71
CA ALA A 119 2.72 -17.26 -1.52
C ALA A 119 3.93 -18.15 -1.91
N SER A 120 5.15 -17.60 -1.85
CA SER A 120 6.39 -18.36 -2.10
C SER A 120 6.79 -19.31 -0.97
N LEU A 121 6.15 -19.23 0.20
CA LEU A 121 6.38 -20.15 1.31
C LEU A 121 5.84 -21.54 0.97
N GLY A 122 6.68 -22.58 1.09
CA GLY A 122 6.24 -23.97 0.90
C GLY A 122 5.22 -24.37 1.97
N GLY A 123 4.29 -25.29 1.64
CA GLY A 123 3.15 -25.66 2.49
C GLY A 123 3.52 -26.04 3.92
N TYR A 124 4.56 -26.86 4.11
CA TYR A 124 5.05 -27.21 5.46
C TYR A 124 5.49 -25.97 6.25
N ARG A 125 6.27 -25.09 5.61
CA ARG A 125 6.79 -23.89 6.25
C ARG A 125 5.67 -22.90 6.56
N LEU A 126 4.74 -22.75 5.64
CA LEU A 126 3.56 -21.91 5.79
C LEU A 126 2.73 -22.33 7.01
N ASN A 127 2.45 -23.64 7.14
CA ASN A 127 1.67 -24.15 8.27
C ASN A 127 2.39 -23.94 9.60
N LEU A 128 3.70 -24.18 9.67
CA LEU A 128 4.49 -23.94 10.87
C LEU A 128 4.45 -22.46 11.31
N LEU A 129 4.55 -21.52 10.36
CA LEU A 129 4.46 -20.09 10.66
C LEU A 129 3.05 -19.67 11.07
N LYS A 130 2.00 -20.27 10.49
CA LYS A 130 0.60 -20.05 10.92
C LYS A 130 0.39 -20.51 12.36
N ASP A 131 0.88 -21.69 12.72
CA ASP A 131 0.75 -22.22 14.07
C ASP A 131 1.54 -21.36 15.07
N GLU A 132 2.72 -20.88 14.66
CA GLU A 132 3.49 -19.96 15.48
C GLU A 132 2.76 -18.61 15.67
N CYS A 133 2.16 -18.03 14.62
CA CYS A 133 1.35 -16.82 14.76
C CYS A 133 0.18 -17.04 15.74
N ARG A 134 -0.54 -18.15 15.62
CA ARG A 134 -1.63 -18.50 16.54
C ARG A 134 -1.15 -18.62 17.98
N GLY A 135 -0.04 -19.33 18.20
CA GLY A 135 0.55 -19.49 19.54
C GLY A 135 1.03 -18.18 20.17
N LEU A 136 1.41 -17.20 19.34
CA LEU A 136 1.87 -15.88 19.78
C LEU A 136 0.74 -14.83 19.83
N GLY A 137 -0.49 -15.20 19.46
CA GLY A 137 -1.62 -14.27 19.40
C GLY A 137 -1.47 -13.18 18.33
N LEU A 138 -0.70 -13.43 17.25
CA LEU A 138 -0.47 -12.51 16.16
C LEU A 138 -1.47 -12.70 15.02
N ASP A 139 -2.07 -11.61 14.58
CA ASP A 139 -2.87 -11.61 13.35
C ASP A 139 -2.00 -11.92 12.15
N TYR A 140 -2.48 -12.77 11.25
CA TYR A 140 -1.77 -13.08 10.03
C TYR A 140 -2.67 -13.14 8.79
N ILE A 141 -2.05 -12.90 7.63
CA ILE A 141 -2.67 -13.02 6.31
C ILE A 141 -1.88 -14.05 5.52
N ASP A 142 -2.59 -15.04 4.98
CA ASP A 142 -2.04 -16.03 4.05
C ASP A 142 -2.27 -15.58 2.62
N MET A 143 -1.19 -15.37 1.88
CA MET A 143 -1.24 -14.96 0.47
C MET A 143 -1.26 -16.13 -0.51
N SER A 144 -1.09 -17.36 -0.05
CA SER A 144 -1.01 -18.54 -0.94
C SER A 144 -2.21 -18.69 -1.88
N PRO A 145 -3.46 -18.36 -1.49
CA PRO A 145 -4.61 -18.44 -2.40
C PRO A 145 -4.66 -17.34 -3.46
N LYS A 146 -4.11 -16.14 -3.16
CA LYS A 146 -4.28 -14.93 -3.99
C LYS A 146 -2.98 -14.45 -4.65
N GLY A 147 -1.82 -14.94 -4.22
CA GLY A 147 -0.50 -14.55 -4.73
C GLY A 147 -0.06 -13.12 -4.43
N SER A 148 -0.97 -12.24 -4.00
CA SER A 148 -0.67 -10.85 -3.67
C SER A 148 -1.61 -10.30 -2.61
N TYR A 149 -1.15 -9.30 -1.87
CA TYR A 149 -1.94 -8.55 -0.90
C TYR A 149 -1.82 -7.05 -1.18
N ARG A 150 -2.95 -6.37 -1.23
CA ARG A 150 -3.04 -4.94 -1.50
C ARG A 150 -3.52 -4.21 -0.26
N ILE A 151 -2.76 -3.21 0.15
CA ILE A 151 -3.11 -2.27 1.22
C ILE A 151 -3.52 -0.97 0.54
N LEU A 152 -4.75 -0.53 0.76
CA LEU A 152 -5.27 0.78 0.36
C LEU A 152 -4.98 1.76 1.50
N LEU A 153 -4.44 2.94 1.15
CA LEU A 153 -3.97 3.97 2.08
C LEU A 153 -4.69 5.28 1.84
#